data_b75b83aa4f4082972e350b4003709b1d
#
_entry.id   b75b83aa4f4082972e350b4003709b1d
#
_cell.length_a   1.000
_cell.length_b   1.000
_cell.length_c   1.000
_cell.angle_alpha   90.00
_cell.angle_beta   90.00
_cell.angle_gamma   90.00
#
_symmetry.space_group_name_H-M   'P 1'
#
loop_
_entity.id
_entity.type
_entity.pdbx_description
1 polymer ?
#
loop_
_entity_poly.entity_id
_entity_poly.type
_entity_poly.pdbx_seq_one_letter_code
_entity_poly.pdbx_strand_id
1 'polypeptide(L)'
;MKTEPKTPAAFDGTVPWDNFVKFVRQLSHDLRNQLNAAELQSALISELTNDPELKSEVRRLRELVSQLGQTLQALSTSVAEPHPTPLLYAAKDFVGDMQKKIAREFPDKGEAVKWDVSAEDAILKIDPELTEWAATELFRNAFRHNRAGGELAAKALVEGERFSFSVHELKREEIDPAQWIEPLQNVSHGHYGLGLRRARNIIAAQEGDLTAKFDPTSRTLTSIITLPCSTENP
;
A
#
# COMPACT_ATOMS: atom_id res chain seq x y z
N MET A 1 46.12 -8.55 -34.50
CA MET A 1 44.77 -8.81 -34.01
C MET A 1 44.28 -7.49 -33.40
N LYS A 2 43.44 -6.73 -34.12
CA LYS A 2 42.86 -5.48 -33.61
C LYS A 2 41.58 -5.84 -32.87
N THR A 3 41.59 -5.64 -31.56
CA THR A 3 40.37 -5.71 -30.72
C THR A 3 39.48 -4.50 -31.05
N GLU A 4 38.34 -4.75 -31.66
CA GLU A 4 37.29 -3.73 -31.84
C GLU A 4 36.81 -3.29 -30.46
N PRO A 5 36.60 -1.97 -30.24
CA PRO A 5 36.01 -1.49 -29.01
C PRO A 5 34.55 -1.94 -28.96
N LYS A 6 34.14 -2.70 -27.90
CA LYS A 6 32.76 -2.99 -27.60
C LYS A 6 32.01 -1.67 -27.44
N THR A 7 31.11 -1.39 -28.36
CA THR A 7 30.14 -0.32 -28.21
C THR A 7 29.37 -0.56 -26.88
N PRO A 8 29.29 0.42 -25.95
CA PRO A 8 28.51 0.26 -24.77
C PRO A 8 27.04 0.02 -25.18
N ALA A 9 26.42 -0.99 -24.59
CA ALA A 9 25.03 -1.26 -24.83
C ALA A 9 24.21 0.03 -24.60
N ALA A 10 23.38 0.40 -25.57
CA ALA A 10 22.52 1.57 -25.44
C ALA A 10 21.67 1.40 -24.18
N PHE A 11 21.66 2.42 -23.32
CA PHE A 11 20.79 2.45 -22.15
C PHE A 11 19.33 2.46 -22.66
N ASP A 12 18.58 1.40 -22.38
CA ASP A 12 17.20 1.23 -22.84
C ASP A 12 16.18 2.11 -22.10
N GLY A 13 16.64 2.95 -21.15
CA GLY A 13 15.82 3.83 -20.36
C GLY A 13 15.14 3.15 -19.17
N THR A 14 15.31 1.84 -18.98
CA THR A 14 14.71 1.12 -17.87
C THR A 14 15.65 1.03 -16.67
N VAL A 15 15.13 1.29 -15.47
CA VAL A 15 15.88 1.10 -14.22
C VAL A 15 15.35 -0.17 -13.55
N PRO A 16 16.24 -1.18 -13.31
CA PRO A 16 15.84 -2.36 -12.57
C PRO A 16 15.22 -1.99 -11.22
N TRP A 17 14.15 -2.69 -10.83
CA TRP A 17 13.43 -2.41 -9.60
C TRP A 17 14.34 -2.41 -8.35
N ASP A 18 15.26 -3.36 -8.25
CA ASP A 18 16.21 -3.45 -7.13
C ASP A 18 17.12 -2.22 -7.02
N ASN A 19 17.51 -1.65 -8.15
CA ASN A 19 18.30 -0.41 -8.16
C ASN A 19 17.46 0.79 -7.72
N PHE A 20 16.19 0.85 -8.13
CA PHE A 20 15.25 1.85 -7.65
C PHE A 20 15.03 1.74 -6.13
N VAL A 21 14.84 0.53 -5.60
CA VAL A 21 14.69 0.30 -4.16
C VAL A 21 15.94 0.74 -3.39
N LYS A 22 17.14 0.38 -3.86
CA LYS A 22 18.40 0.82 -3.24
C LYS A 22 18.54 2.33 -3.25
N PHE A 23 18.23 2.98 -4.37
CA PHE A 23 18.23 4.43 -4.48
C PHE A 23 17.26 5.09 -3.50
N VAL A 24 16.02 4.62 -3.43
CA VAL A 24 15.01 5.16 -2.50
C VAL A 24 15.44 4.99 -1.04
N ARG A 25 16.00 3.83 -0.69
CA ARG A 25 16.50 3.57 0.68
C ARG A 25 17.64 4.53 1.05
N GLN A 26 18.62 4.70 0.16
CA GLN A 26 19.76 5.61 0.40
C GLN A 26 19.28 7.06 0.48
N LEU A 27 18.48 7.51 -0.47
CA LEU A 27 17.95 8.87 -0.48
C LEU A 27 17.13 9.16 0.80
N SER A 28 16.27 8.22 1.22
CA SER A 28 15.48 8.36 2.44
C SER A 28 16.36 8.44 3.69
N HIS A 29 17.45 7.68 3.75
CA HIS A 29 18.42 7.74 4.85
C HIS A 29 19.09 9.11 4.90
N ASP A 30 19.59 9.60 3.78
CA ASP A 30 20.34 10.86 3.73
C ASP A 30 19.44 12.06 4.04
N LEU A 31 18.23 12.08 3.47
CA LEU A 31 17.24 13.12 3.77
C LEU A 31 16.79 13.08 5.24
N ARG A 32 16.63 11.90 5.84
CA ARG A 32 16.28 11.79 7.27
C ARG A 32 17.36 12.40 8.16
N ASN A 33 18.63 12.21 7.83
CA ASN A 33 19.74 12.83 8.58
C ASN A 33 19.69 14.36 8.48
N GLN A 34 19.37 14.91 7.30
CA GLN A 34 19.22 16.35 7.11
C GLN A 34 18.00 16.90 7.86
N LEU A 35 16.87 16.20 7.86
CA LEU A 35 15.66 16.59 8.61
C LEU A 35 15.92 16.58 10.12
N ASN A 36 16.63 15.57 10.64
CA ASN A 36 17.01 15.53 12.04
C ASN A 36 17.91 16.73 12.43
N ALA A 37 18.85 17.09 11.57
CA ALA A 37 19.68 18.29 11.80
C ALA A 37 18.85 19.58 11.80
N ALA A 38 17.89 19.72 10.87
CA ALA A 38 16.97 20.84 10.81
C ALA A 38 16.07 20.92 12.06
N GLU A 39 15.60 19.77 12.55
CA GLU A 39 14.80 19.65 13.79
C GLU A 39 15.59 20.15 15.00
N LEU A 40 16.85 19.69 15.15
CA LEU A 40 17.73 20.11 16.24
C LEU A 40 18.05 21.60 16.18
N GLN A 41 18.35 22.15 14.99
CA GLN A 41 18.62 23.58 14.82
C GLN A 41 17.38 24.43 15.14
N SER A 42 16.20 23.99 14.68
CA SER A 42 14.95 24.70 14.97
C SER A 42 14.60 24.69 16.46
N ALA A 43 14.86 23.58 17.16
CA ALA A 43 14.70 23.46 18.59
C ALA A 43 15.62 24.47 19.33
N LEU A 44 16.89 24.52 18.94
CA LEU A 44 17.87 25.47 19.51
C LEU A 44 17.44 26.93 19.31
N ILE A 45 16.99 27.29 18.11
CA ILE A 45 16.49 28.64 17.82
C ILE A 45 15.30 28.98 18.74
N SER A 46 14.37 28.02 18.92
CA SER A 46 13.19 28.18 19.78
C SER A 46 13.56 28.42 21.26
N GLU A 47 14.67 27.83 21.72
CA GLU A 47 15.17 28.03 23.07
C GLU A 47 15.91 29.39 23.24
N LEU A 48 16.66 29.79 22.22
CA LEU A 48 17.48 31.02 22.27
C LEU A 48 16.67 32.30 22.07
N THR A 49 15.49 32.23 21.45
CA THR A 49 14.66 33.41 21.21
C THR A 49 13.58 33.59 22.27
N ASN A 50 13.30 34.86 22.62
CA ASN A 50 12.13 35.24 23.42
C ASN A 50 11.04 35.89 22.56
N ASP A 51 11.28 36.06 21.26
CA ASP A 51 10.34 36.67 20.33
C ASP A 51 9.18 35.69 20.04
N PRO A 52 7.91 36.06 20.33
CA PRO A 52 6.76 35.20 20.10
C PRO A 52 6.50 34.91 18.62
N GLU A 53 6.77 35.88 17.72
CA GLU A 53 6.57 35.68 16.28
C GLU A 53 7.58 34.66 15.76
N LEU A 54 8.85 34.80 16.14
CA LEU A 54 9.89 33.87 15.75
C LEU A 54 9.62 32.45 16.27
N LYS A 55 9.14 32.33 17.52
CA LYS A 55 8.70 31.04 18.07
C LYS A 55 7.57 30.40 17.26
N SER A 56 6.64 31.21 16.80
CA SER A 56 5.55 30.73 15.97
C SER A 56 6.04 30.20 14.61
N GLU A 57 6.93 30.94 13.95
CA GLU A 57 7.51 30.52 12.66
C GLU A 57 8.39 29.27 12.80
N VAL A 58 9.18 29.17 13.87
CA VAL A 58 9.96 27.96 14.17
C VAL A 58 9.04 26.75 14.38
N ARG A 59 7.90 26.92 15.07
CA ARG A 59 6.92 25.83 15.23
C ARG A 59 6.38 25.36 13.89
N ARG A 60 5.99 26.27 13.00
CA ARG A 60 5.53 25.94 11.64
C ARG A 60 6.61 25.21 10.84
N LEU A 61 7.88 25.65 10.95
CA LEU A 61 8.99 24.97 10.29
C LEU A 61 9.13 23.52 10.80
N ARG A 62 9.05 23.29 12.10
CA ARG A 62 9.12 21.95 12.70
C ARG A 62 7.97 21.06 12.25
N GLU A 63 6.76 21.60 12.10
CA GLU A 63 5.62 20.88 11.54
C GLU A 63 5.90 20.43 10.10
N LEU A 64 6.46 21.29 9.25
CA LEU A 64 6.85 20.95 7.88
C LEU A 64 7.96 19.89 7.83
N VAL A 65 8.98 20.00 8.68
CA VAL A 65 10.05 19.00 8.80
C VAL A 65 9.47 17.65 9.21
N SER A 66 8.55 17.61 10.17
CA SER A 66 7.87 16.39 10.61
C SER A 66 7.04 15.75 9.47
N GLN A 67 6.29 16.55 8.71
CA GLN A 67 5.52 16.08 7.56
C GLN A 67 6.42 15.47 6.47
N LEU A 68 7.55 16.11 6.17
CA LEU A 68 8.54 15.57 5.24
C LEU A 68 9.11 14.24 5.74
N GLY A 69 9.44 14.15 7.03
CA GLY A 69 9.89 12.90 7.66
C GLY A 69 8.87 11.76 7.51
N GLN A 70 7.59 12.04 7.75
CA GLN A 70 6.50 11.08 7.57
C GLN A 70 6.38 10.63 6.10
N THR A 71 6.49 11.56 5.16
CA THR A 71 6.43 11.25 3.72
C THR A 71 7.58 10.33 3.30
N LEU A 72 8.80 10.61 3.75
CA LEU A 72 9.98 9.77 3.49
C LEU A 72 9.84 8.39 4.13
N GLN A 73 9.31 8.33 5.36
CA GLN A 73 9.04 7.06 6.02
C GLN A 73 8.02 6.22 5.24
N ALA A 74 6.93 6.83 4.78
CA ALA A 74 5.92 6.16 3.98
C ALA A 74 6.50 5.63 2.66
N LEU A 75 7.32 6.43 1.96
CA LEU A 75 8.00 6.04 0.74
C LEU A 75 8.96 4.87 0.99
N SER A 76 9.83 4.97 1.99
CA SER A 76 10.78 3.92 2.36
C SER A 76 10.07 2.61 2.72
N THR A 77 8.97 2.69 3.48
CA THR A 77 8.15 1.55 3.84
C THR A 77 7.48 0.91 2.62
N SER A 78 7.07 1.72 1.64
CA SER A 78 6.39 1.22 0.42
C SER A 78 7.29 0.37 -0.48
N VAL A 79 8.61 0.55 -0.40
CA VAL A 79 9.59 -0.22 -1.16
C VAL A 79 10.31 -1.28 -0.33
N ALA A 80 10.04 -1.35 0.99
CA ALA A 80 10.65 -2.34 1.86
C ALA A 80 10.09 -3.74 1.60
N GLU A 81 10.93 -4.75 1.75
CA GLU A 81 10.50 -6.14 1.78
C GLU A 81 9.67 -6.39 3.05
N PRO A 82 8.51 -7.03 2.93
CA PRO A 82 7.71 -7.40 4.09
C PRO A 82 8.36 -8.59 4.81
N HIS A 83 8.30 -8.56 6.14
CA HIS A 83 8.73 -9.67 7.01
C HIS A 83 7.53 -10.10 7.86
N PRO A 84 6.59 -10.92 7.31
CA PRO A 84 5.40 -11.33 8.04
C PRO A 84 5.77 -12.23 9.22
N THR A 85 4.99 -12.11 10.29
CA THR A 85 4.99 -13.01 11.45
C THR A 85 3.66 -13.78 11.46
N PRO A 86 3.53 -14.87 10.69
CA PRO A 86 2.27 -15.58 10.53
C PRO A 86 1.81 -16.25 11.82
N LEU A 87 0.51 -16.18 12.08
CA LEU A 87 -0.19 -16.91 13.12
C LEU A 87 -1.47 -17.52 12.55
N LEU A 88 -2.04 -18.48 13.26
CA LEU A 88 -3.34 -19.05 12.90
C LEU A 88 -4.44 -18.04 13.24
N TYR A 89 -5.24 -17.68 12.24
CA TYR A 89 -6.26 -16.64 12.35
C TYR A 89 -7.54 -17.06 11.64
N ALA A 90 -8.68 -16.99 12.33
CA ALA A 90 -9.93 -17.35 11.68
C ALA A 90 -10.31 -16.36 10.57
N ALA A 91 -10.68 -16.87 9.41
CA ALA A 91 -11.06 -16.02 8.27
C ALA A 91 -12.24 -15.09 8.61
N LYS A 92 -13.21 -15.55 9.41
CA LYS A 92 -14.34 -14.74 9.90
C LYS A 92 -13.88 -13.56 10.75
N ASP A 93 -12.87 -13.78 11.62
CA ASP A 93 -12.35 -12.73 12.50
C ASP A 93 -11.59 -11.68 11.66
N PHE A 94 -10.77 -12.13 10.70
CA PHE A 94 -10.13 -11.25 9.73
C PHE A 94 -11.13 -10.36 8.99
N VAL A 95 -12.23 -10.94 8.47
CA VAL A 95 -13.27 -10.17 7.76
C VAL A 95 -13.99 -9.22 8.70
N GLY A 96 -14.30 -9.66 9.94
CA GLY A 96 -14.93 -8.83 10.96
C GLY A 96 -14.07 -7.62 11.36
N ASP A 97 -12.76 -7.82 11.48
CA ASP A 97 -11.83 -6.74 11.80
C ASP A 97 -11.63 -5.79 10.61
N MET A 98 -11.62 -6.33 9.37
CA MET A 98 -11.66 -5.50 8.17
C MET A 98 -12.90 -4.62 8.09
N GLN A 99 -14.10 -5.15 8.39
CA GLN A 99 -15.34 -4.36 8.40
C GLN A 99 -15.24 -3.18 9.37
N LYS A 100 -14.80 -3.43 10.61
CA LYS A 100 -14.62 -2.40 11.64
C LYS A 100 -13.57 -1.37 11.21
N LYS A 101 -12.46 -1.83 10.62
CA LYS A 101 -11.37 -0.96 10.17
C LYS A 101 -11.81 -0.04 9.04
N ILE A 102 -12.50 -0.58 8.03
CA ILE A 102 -12.97 0.20 6.88
C ILE A 102 -14.01 1.23 7.30
N ALA A 103 -14.95 0.88 8.17
CA ALA A 103 -15.92 1.83 8.73
C ALA A 103 -15.22 2.97 9.51
N ARG A 104 -14.18 2.66 10.27
CA ARG A 104 -13.41 3.65 11.04
C ARG A 104 -12.53 4.55 10.18
N GLU A 105 -11.81 3.99 9.18
CA GLU A 105 -10.89 4.76 8.33
C GLU A 105 -11.62 5.60 7.27
N PHE A 106 -12.80 5.15 6.86
CA PHE A 106 -13.61 5.81 5.81
C PHE A 106 -15.05 6.03 6.28
N PRO A 107 -15.29 6.87 7.32
CA PRO A 107 -16.60 7.00 7.95
C PRO A 107 -17.71 7.38 6.98
N ASP A 108 -17.41 8.20 5.95
CA ASP A 108 -18.43 8.63 4.97
C ASP A 108 -18.76 7.59 3.90
N LYS A 109 -17.91 6.56 3.72
CA LYS A 109 -18.01 5.60 2.60
C LYS A 109 -17.94 4.15 3.05
N GLY A 110 -17.28 3.87 4.16
CA GLY A 110 -17.04 2.51 4.62
C GLY A 110 -18.32 1.78 5.03
N GLU A 111 -19.29 2.49 5.61
CA GLU A 111 -20.59 1.93 5.99
C GLU A 111 -21.45 1.54 4.77
N ALA A 112 -21.21 2.16 3.61
CA ALA A 112 -21.93 1.87 2.37
C ALA A 112 -21.36 0.65 1.61
N VAL A 113 -20.26 0.04 2.08
CA VAL A 113 -19.70 -1.15 1.45
C VAL A 113 -20.62 -2.35 1.66
N LYS A 114 -20.96 -3.02 0.58
CA LYS A 114 -21.75 -4.28 0.64
C LYS A 114 -20.79 -5.45 0.89
N TRP A 115 -21.03 -6.19 1.98
CA TRP A 115 -20.24 -7.34 2.36
C TRP A 115 -20.98 -8.65 2.06
N ASP A 116 -20.29 -9.56 1.37
CA ASP A 116 -20.74 -10.93 1.09
C ASP A 116 -19.69 -11.90 1.65
N VAL A 117 -20.02 -12.59 2.73
CA VAL A 117 -19.05 -13.38 3.50
C VAL A 117 -19.50 -14.83 3.57
N SER A 118 -18.70 -15.73 3.03
CA SER A 118 -18.91 -17.18 3.00
C SER A 118 -17.59 -17.91 3.34
N ALA A 119 -16.98 -17.54 4.48
CA ALA A 119 -15.65 -18.03 4.87
C ALA A 119 -15.57 -18.39 6.38
N GLU A 120 -16.68 -18.84 6.98
CA GLU A 120 -16.84 -18.88 8.43
C GLU A 120 -15.90 -19.88 9.15
N ASP A 121 -15.60 -21.03 8.54
CA ASP A 121 -14.85 -22.12 9.17
C ASP A 121 -13.38 -22.23 8.75
N ALA A 122 -12.89 -21.31 7.93
CA ALA A 122 -11.50 -21.37 7.45
C ALA A 122 -10.53 -20.77 8.46
N ILE A 123 -9.40 -21.45 8.63
CA ILE A 123 -8.23 -20.94 9.35
C ILE A 123 -7.17 -20.51 8.34
N LEU A 124 -6.61 -19.33 8.53
CA LEU A 124 -5.54 -18.77 7.71
C LEU A 124 -4.25 -18.78 8.53
N LYS A 125 -3.11 -18.98 7.88
CA LYS A 125 -1.79 -18.79 8.48
C LYS A 125 -1.21 -17.48 7.95
N ILE A 126 -1.53 -16.38 8.60
CA ILE A 126 -1.25 -15.02 8.14
C ILE A 126 -0.65 -14.15 9.24
N ASP A 127 0.02 -13.07 8.82
CA ASP A 127 0.27 -11.91 9.66
C ASP A 127 -0.97 -11.00 9.56
N PRO A 128 -1.81 -10.89 10.61
CA PRO A 128 -3.07 -10.16 10.52
C PRO A 128 -2.86 -8.67 10.22
N GLU A 129 -1.85 -8.04 10.82
CA GLU A 129 -1.60 -6.59 10.65
C GLU A 129 -1.18 -6.27 9.22
N LEU A 130 -0.25 -7.06 8.65
CA LEU A 130 0.19 -6.88 7.28
C LEU A 130 -0.92 -7.21 6.28
N THR A 131 -1.68 -8.27 6.52
CA THR A 131 -2.77 -8.68 5.65
C THR A 131 -3.92 -7.66 5.67
N GLU A 132 -4.28 -7.16 6.85
CA GLU A 132 -5.22 -6.04 6.98
C GLU A 132 -4.73 -4.79 6.24
N TRP A 133 -3.45 -4.47 6.37
CA TRP A 133 -2.88 -3.33 5.65
C TRP A 133 -3.04 -3.50 4.13
N ALA A 134 -2.70 -4.68 3.61
CA ALA A 134 -2.83 -4.99 2.19
C ALA A 134 -4.28 -4.92 1.69
N ALA A 135 -5.22 -5.49 2.45
CA ALA A 135 -6.64 -5.43 2.12
C ALA A 135 -7.21 -4.00 2.21
N THR A 136 -6.79 -3.22 3.23
CA THR A 136 -7.17 -1.80 3.35
C THR A 136 -6.70 -0.97 2.16
N GLU A 137 -5.53 -1.30 1.59
CA GLU A 137 -5.01 -0.59 0.41
C GLU A 137 -5.90 -0.80 -0.82
N LEU A 138 -6.56 -1.96 -0.96
CA LEU A 138 -7.56 -2.17 -2.01
C LEU A 138 -8.74 -1.20 -1.87
N PHE A 139 -9.27 -1.04 -0.66
CA PHE A 139 -10.35 -0.07 -0.40
C PHE A 139 -9.88 1.37 -0.61
N ARG A 140 -8.68 1.72 -0.14
CA ARG A 140 -8.12 3.06 -0.32
C ARG A 140 -8.00 3.41 -1.80
N ASN A 141 -7.54 2.48 -2.63
CA ASN A 141 -7.51 2.64 -4.07
C ASN A 141 -8.91 2.74 -4.67
N ALA A 142 -9.81 1.84 -4.30
CA ALA A 142 -11.17 1.85 -4.79
C ALA A 142 -11.87 3.18 -4.46
N PHE A 143 -11.83 3.66 -3.22
CA PHE A 143 -12.44 4.93 -2.82
C PHE A 143 -11.81 6.16 -3.49
N ARG A 144 -10.51 6.10 -3.79
CA ARG A 144 -9.79 7.18 -4.48
C ARG A 144 -10.14 7.25 -5.97
N HIS A 145 -10.27 6.09 -6.60
CA HIS A 145 -10.44 5.99 -8.04
C HIS A 145 -11.88 5.66 -8.47
N ASN A 146 -12.82 5.55 -7.54
CA ASN A 146 -14.25 5.33 -7.80
C ASN A 146 -14.90 6.62 -8.34
N ARG A 147 -14.52 6.99 -9.56
CA ARG A 147 -15.12 8.15 -10.28
C ARG A 147 -16.51 7.84 -10.83
N ALA A 148 -16.93 6.58 -10.85
CA ALA A 148 -18.25 6.19 -11.33
C ALA A 148 -19.36 6.46 -10.31
N GLY A 149 -19.01 6.64 -9.01
CA GLY A 149 -19.98 6.94 -7.94
C GLY A 149 -20.85 5.74 -7.55
N GLY A 150 -20.47 4.51 -7.94
CA GLY A 150 -21.15 3.28 -7.58
C GLY A 150 -20.80 2.79 -6.16
N GLU A 151 -21.63 1.91 -5.63
CA GLU A 151 -21.38 1.22 -4.38
C GLU A 151 -20.18 0.26 -4.54
N LEU A 152 -19.35 0.15 -3.52
CA LEU A 152 -18.34 -0.88 -3.44
C LEU A 152 -18.94 -2.16 -2.84
N ALA A 153 -18.50 -3.32 -3.35
CA ALA A 153 -18.78 -4.59 -2.73
C ALA A 153 -17.48 -5.28 -2.34
N ALA A 154 -17.47 -5.93 -1.20
CA ALA A 154 -16.40 -6.80 -0.75
C ALA A 154 -16.92 -8.21 -0.57
N LYS A 155 -16.18 -9.20 -1.06
CA LYS A 155 -16.53 -10.59 -0.90
C LYS A 155 -15.40 -11.36 -0.25
N ALA A 156 -15.76 -12.26 0.67
CA ALA A 156 -14.85 -13.20 1.28
C ALA A 156 -15.43 -14.60 1.15
N LEU A 157 -14.68 -15.49 0.53
CA LEU A 157 -15.14 -16.87 0.31
C LEU A 157 -13.97 -17.85 0.40
N VAL A 158 -14.29 -19.11 0.63
CA VAL A 158 -13.33 -20.23 0.59
C VAL A 158 -13.72 -21.18 -0.54
N GLU A 159 -12.76 -21.43 -1.42
CA GLU A 159 -12.90 -22.40 -2.50
C GLU A 159 -11.75 -23.43 -2.39
N GLY A 160 -12.09 -24.66 -2.01
CA GLY A 160 -11.11 -25.69 -1.72
C GLY A 160 -10.19 -25.28 -0.56
N GLU A 161 -8.87 -25.25 -0.82
CA GLU A 161 -7.85 -24.90 0.17
C GLU A 161 -7.42 -23.43 0.10
N ARG A 162 -8.22 -22.58 -0.55
CA ARG A 162 -7.87 -21.16 -0.71
C ARG A 162 -8.97 -20.25 -0.21
N PHE A 163 -8.56 -19.29 0.59
CA PHE A 163 -9.35 -18.12 0.97
C PHE A 163 -9.19 -17.04 -0.09
N SER A 164 -10.29 -16.44 -0.49
CA SER A 164 -10.33 -15.33 -1.44
C SER A 164 -11.05 -14.14 -0.83
N PHE A 165 -10.38 -12.99 -0.84
CA PHE A 165 -10.93 -11.71 -0.43
C PHE A 165 -10.88 -10.75 -1.61
N SER A 166 -12.03 -10.21 -2.03
CA SER A 166 -12.12 -9.36 -3.22
C SER A 166 -12.89 -8.07 -2.97
N VAL A 167 -12.43 -7.01 -3.66
CA VAL A 167 -13.10 -5.70 -3.68
C VAL A 167 -13.54 -5.41 -5.11
N HIS A 168 -14.82 -5.11 -5.28
CA HIS A 168 -15.48 -4.86 -6.56
C HIS A 168 -15.85 -3.38 -6.66
N GLU A 169 -15.42 -2.73 -7.72
CA GLU A 169 -15.72 -1.33 -7.97
C GLU A 169 -16.14 -1.08 -9.42
N LEU A 170 -17.12 -0.19 -9.64
CA LEU A 170 -17.52 0.23 -10.97
C LEU A 170 -16.52 1.22 -11.57
N LYS A 171 -16.21 1.06 -12.85
CA LYS A 171 -15.31 1.97 -13.59
C LYS A 171 -16.07 2.66 -14.73
N ARG A 172 -15.73 3.93 -15.00
CA ARG A 172 -16.27 4.67 -16.16
C ARG A 172 -15.63 4.24 -17.46
N GLU A 173 -14.36 3.90 -17.41
CA GLU A 173 -13.52 3.54 -18.54
C GLU A 173 -13.04 2.11 -18.40
N GLU A 174 -12.66 1.53 -19.52
CA GLU A 174 -12.00 0.23 -19.54
C GLU A 174 -10.64 0.32 -18.86
N ILE A 175 -10.34 -0.67 -18.04
CA ILE A 175 -9.09 -0.75 -17.28
C ILE A 175 -8.34 -2.00 -17.72
N ASP A 176 -7.06 -1.85 -18.04
CA ASP A 176 -6.15 -2.99 -18.17
C ASP A 176 -5.75 -3.46 -16.76
N PRO A 177 -6.20 -4.67 -16.34
CA PRO A 177 -5.91 -5.18 -15.00
C PRO A 177 -4.41 -5.36 -14.73
N ALA A 178 -3.61 -5.63 -15.75
CA ALA A 178 -2.17 -5.81 -15.61
C ALA A 178 -1.51 -4.45 -15.22
N GLN A 179 -1.89 -3.39 -15.91
CA GLN A 179 -1.39 -2.04 -15.61
C GLN A 179 -1.90 -1.52 -14.26
N TRP A 180 -3.08 -1.95 -13.81
CA TRP A 180 -3.66 -1.50 -12.54
C TRP A 180 -2.78 -1.83 -11.33
N ILE A 181 -2.05 -2.95 -11.35
CA ILE A 181 -1.18 -3.42 -10.27
C ILE A 181 0.26 -2.91 -10.43
N GLU A 182 0.63 -2.44 -11.63
CA GLU A 182 2.00 -1.99 -11.91
C GLU A 182 2.36 -0.74 -11.07
N PRO A 183 3.58 -0.70 -10.50
CA PRO A 183 4.02 0.44 -9.70
C PRO A 183 4.26 1.67 -10.56
N LEU A 184 4.15 2.85 -9.94
CA LEU A 184 4.50 4.15 -10.52
C LEU A 184 3.64 4.60 -11.73
N GLN A 185 2.56 3.86 -12.08
CA GLN A 185 1.68 4.23 -13.20
C GLN A 185 0.85 5.50 -12.89
N ASN A 186 0.39 5.64 -11.66
CA ASN A 186 -0.45 6.76 -11.24
C ASN A 186 0.23 7.57 -10.13
N VAL A 187 1.24 8.36 -10.50
CA VAL A 187 1.94 9.24 -9.57
C VAL A 187 1.22 10.57 -9.49
N SER A 188 0.84 10.98 -8.30
CA SER A 188 0.24 12.28 -8.02
C SER A 188 0.70 12.81 -6.67
N HIS A 189 0.37 14.05 -6.32
CA HIS A 189 0.82 14.65 -5.07
C HIS A 189 0.48 13.78 -3.84
N GLY A 190 1.51 13.35 -3.12
CA GLY A 190 1.39 12.47 -1.95
C GLY A 190 1.11 10.99 -2.26
N HIS A 191 1.07 10.59 -3.54
CA HIS A 191 0.79 9.21 -3.97
C HIS A 191 1.75 8.76 -5.06
N TYR A 192 2.56 7.79 -4.74
CA TYR A 192 3.65 7.32 -5.61
C TYR A 192 3.29 6.06 -6.41
N GLY A 193 2.03 5.60 -6.35
CA GLY A 193 1.61 4.37 -7.07
C GLY A 193 2.30 3.09 -6.56
N LEU A 194 2.73 3.06 -5.30
CA LEU A 194 3.48 1.95 -4.72
C LEU A 194 2.63 1.06 -3.79
N GLY A 195 1.43 1.49 -3.43
CA GLY A 195 0.59 0.82 -2.44
C GLY A 195 0.19 -0.59 -2.86
N LEU A 196 -0.33 -0.76 -4.08
CA LEU A 196 -0.72 -2.08 -4.59
C LEU A 196 0.48 -3.03 -4.74
N ARG A 197 1.63 -2.51 -5.17
CA ARG A 197 2.84 -3.34 -5.22
C ARG A 197 3.26 -3.83 -3.85
N ARG A 198 3.24 -2.95 -2.85
CA ARG A 198 3.52 -3.35 -1.47
C ARG A 198 2.49 -4.36 -0.96
N ALA A 199 1.21 -4.15 -1.23
CA ALA A 199 0.16 -5.10 -0.89
C ALA A 199 0.43 -6.47 -1.53
N ARG A 200 0.79 -6.50 -2.82
CA ARG A 200 1.16 -7.72 -3.53
C ARG A 200 2.36 -8.43 -2.89
N ASN A 201 3.41 -7.68 -2.53
CA ASN A 201 4.59 -8.27 -1.88
C ASN A 201 4.24 -8.84 -0.49
N ILE A 202 3.39 -8.17 0.28
CA ILE A 202 2.91 -8.65 1.59
C ILE A 202 2.15 -9.97 1.44
N ILE A 203 1.26 -10.04 0.47
CA ILE A 203 0.46 -11.25 0.22
C ILE A 203 1.32 -12.38 -0.33
N ALA A 204 2.22 -12.08 -1.26
CA ALA A 204 3.17 -13.08 -1.81
C ALA A 204 4.11 -13.66 -0.73
N ALA A 205 4.57 -12.84 0.22
CA ALA A 205 5.39 -13.30 1.35
C ALA A 205 4.63 -14.25 2.31
N GLN A 206 3.32 -14.42 2.12
CA GLN A 206 2.44 -15.33 2.87
C GLN A 206 1.82 -16.40 1.95
N GLU A 207 2.52 -16.77 0.88
CA GLU A 207 2.11 -17.80 -0.09
C GLU A 207 0.78 -17.49 -0.81
N GLY A 208 0.38 -16.22 -0.78
CA GLY A 208 -0.80 -15.71 -1.44
C GLY A 208 -0.49 -15.03 -2.77
N ASP A 209 -1.53 -14.48 -3.40
CA ASP A 209 -1.41 -13.66 -4.61
C ASP A 209 -2.40 -12.49 -4.56
N LEU A 210 -2.03 -11.38 -5.20
CA LEU A 210 -2.89 -10.23 -5.45
C LEU A 210 -3.03 -10.04 -6.95
N THR A 211 -4.25 -10.23 -7.45
CA THR A 211 -4.62 -10.09 -8.86
C THR A 211 -5.73 -9.07 -9.06
N ALA A 212 -5.91 -8.65 -10.30
CA ALA A 212 -7.07 -7.85 -10.70
C ALA A 212 -7.72 -8.47 -11.95
N LYS A 213 -9.03 -8.28 -12.07
CA LYS A 213 -9.83 -8.67 -13.26
C LYS A 213 -10.77 -7.53 -13.61
N PHE A 214 -10.98 -7.29 -14.89
CA PHE A 214 -11.97 -6.33 -15.37
C PHE A 214 -13.01 -7.03 -16.21
N ASP A 215 -14.27 -6.84 -15.88
CA ASP A 215 -15.41 -7.29 -16.68
C ASP A 215 -15.94 -6.10 -17.50
N PRO A 216 -15.76 -6.10 -18.83
CA PRO A 216 -16.21 -5.01 -19.69
C PRO A 216 -17.75 -4.91 -19.76
N THR A 217 -18.47 -6.02 -19.51
CA THR A 217 -19.94 -6.05 -19.57
C THR A 217 -20.57 -5.31 -18.41
N SER A 218 -20.12 -5.61 -17.18
CA SER A 218 -20.58 -4.94 -15.97
C SER A 218 -19.75 -3.68 -15.64
N ARG A 219 -18.65 -3.45 -16.37
CA ARG A 219 -17.66 -2.40 -16.07
C ARG A 219 -17.10 -2.47 -14.65
N THR A 220 -16.94 -3.68 -14.14
CA THR A 220 -16.48 -3.91 -12.78
C THR A 220 -15.01 -4.32 -12.78
N LEU A 221 -14.20 -3.55 -12.05
CA LEU A 221 -12.85 -3.95 -11.67
C LEU A 221 -12.94 -4.71 -10.35
N THR A 222 -12.38 -5.90 -10.33
CA THR A 222 -12.29 -6.75 -9.14
C THR A 222 -10.83 -6.95 -8.76
N SER A 223 -10.42 -6.44 -7.61
CA SER A 223 -9.11 -6.69 -7.01
C SER A 223 -9.23 -7.85 -6.03
N ILE A 224 -8.37 -8.87 -6.15
CA ILE A 224 -8.53 -10.16 -5.45
C ILE A 224 -7.25 -10.51 -4.71
N ILE A 225 -7.33 -10.69 -3.40
CA ILE A 225 -6.33 -11.32 -2.56
C ILE A 225 -6.71 -12.80 -2.42
N THR A 226 -5.76 -13.70 -2.68
CA THR A 226 -5.91 -15.12 -2.38
C THR A 226 -4.84 -15.57 -1.41
N LEU A 227 -5.20 -16.37 -0.41
CA LEU A 227 -4.31 -16.91 0.60
C LEU A 227 -4.59 -18.42 0.78
N PRO A 228 -3.59 -19.24 1.12
CA PRO A 228 -3.84 -20.63 1.46
C PRO A 228 -4.60 -20.73 2.79
N CYS A 229 -5.55 -21.67 2.85
CA CYS A 229 -6.13 -22.07 4.14
C CYS A 229 -5.14 -22.98 4.88
N SER A 230 -5.06 -22.83 6.20
CA SER A 230 -4.28 -23.76 7.03
C SER A 230 -5.04 -25.06 7.23
N THR A 231 -4.32 -26.16 7.15
CA THR A 231 -4.81 -27.49 7.58
C THR A 231 -4.57 -27.73 9.08
N GLU A 232 -3.85 -26.84 9.75
CA GLU A 232 -3.61 -26.87 11.18
C GLU A 232 -4.85 -26.33 11.91
N ASN A 233 -5.30 -27.01 12.93
CA ASN A 233 -6.35 -26.51 13.84
C ASN A 233 -5.70 -25.61 14.92
N PRO A 234 -6.35 -24.51 15.30
CA PRO A 234 -5.85 -23.60 16.35
C PRO A 234 -5.76 -24.25 17.73
#